data_93739451ce992c650b299bf823345e1b
#
_entry.id   93739451ce992c650b299bf823345e1b
#
_cell.length_a   1.000
_cell.length_b   1.000
_cell.length_c   1.000
_cell.angle_alpha   90.00
_cell.angle_beta   90.00
_cell.angle_gamma   90.00
#
_symmetry.space_group_name_H-M   'P 1'
#
loop_
_entity.id
_entity.type
_entity.pdbx_description
1 polymer ?
#
loop_
_entity_poly.entity_id
_entity_poly.type
_entity_poly.pdbx_seq_one_letter_code
_entity_poly.pdbx_strand_id
1 'polypeptide(L)' 'METKTPEKLKDGDQCTVIGGTHKGKSGIVRDINLSKTGHITITVEQKNGIRFKTLGKNVIVQVGT' A
#
# COMPACT_ATOMS: atom_id res chain seq x y z
N MET A 1 3.74 8.74 -17.31
CA MET A 1 3.64 8.37 -16.97
C MET A 1 3.21 7.88 -16.19
N GLU A 2 3.13 7.58 -15.87
CA GLU A 2 2.74 7.03 -15.31
C GLU A 2 2.54 6.98 -14.27
N THR A 3 2.29 6.90 -13.73
CA THR A 3 2.25 6.87 -12.87
C THR A 3 1.72 6.14 -12.08
N LYS A 4 1.49 5.51 -11.76
CA LYS A 4 0.95 4.84 -11.13
C LYS A 4 0.79 3.94 -10.56
N THR A 5 1.33 3.81 -10.29
CA THR A 5 0.77 3.05 -9.99
C THR A 5 0.61 1.80 -9.25
N PRO A 6 -0.58 1.27 -8.96
CA PRO A 6 -0.81 0.10 -8.15
C PRO A 6 -0.12 -1.15 -8.63
N GLU A 7 0.11 -1.23 -9.91
CA GLU A 7 0.73 -2.44 -10.43
C GLU A 7 2.18 -2.59 -10.01
N LYS A 8 2.73 -1.56 -9.41
CA LYS A 8 4.09 -1.64 -8.89
C LYS A 8 4.15 -2.09 -7.45
N LEU A 9 3.01 -2.27 -6.84
CA LEU A 9 2.98 -2.77 -5.47
C LEU A 9 3.36 -4.24 -5.45
N LYS A 10 4.19 -4.59 -4.51
CA LYS A 10 4.60 -5.98 -4.33
C LYS A 10 4.58 -6.31 -2.85
N ASP A 11 4.28 -7.56 -2.56
CA ASP A 11 4.38 -8.05 -1.20
C ASP A 11 5.82 -7.83 -0.71
N GLY A 12 5.94 -7.18 0.42
CA GLY A 12 7.26 -6.91 0.98
C GLY A 12 7.78 -5.51 0.71
N ASP A 13 7.11 -4.75 -0.15
CA ASP A 13 7.55 -3.39 -0.43
C ASP A 13 7.25 -2.49 0.76
N GLN A 14 8.12 -1.52 0.96
CA GLN A 14 7.88 -0.51 1.97
C GLN A 14 7.01 0.58 1.37
N CYS A 15 6.01 1.00 2.11
CA CYS A 15 5.08 2.00 1.62
C CYS A 15 4.71 3.00 2.70
N THR A 16 4.18 4.13 2.24
CA THR A 16 3.66 5.16 3.13
C THR A 16 2.24 5.50 2.68
N VAL A 17 1.34 5.59 3.64
CA VAL A 17 -0.06 5.92 3.34
C VAL A 17 -0.18 7.44 3.21
N ILE A 18 -0.70 7.87 2.08
CA ILE A 18 -0.80 9.28 1.77
C ILE A 18 -2.25 9.79 1.72
N GLY A 19 -3.20 8.90 1.94
CA GLY A 19 -4.59 9.30 1.93
C GLY A 19 -5.45 8.36 2.73
N GLY A 20 -6.69 8.76 2.97
CA GLY A 20 -7.63 7.94 3.70
C GLY A 20 -7.44 8.03 5.20
N THR A 21 -8.09 7.11 5.91
CA THR A 21 -8.11 7.11 7.36
C THR A 21 -6.73 6.92 7.97
N HIS A 22 -5.87 6.18 7.27
CA HIS A 22 -4.56 5.83 7.81
C HIS A 22 -3.44 6.73 7.28
N LYS A 23 -3.80 7.89 6.78
CA LYS A 23 -2.82 8.81 6.23
C LYS A 23 -1.70 9.08 7.24
N GLY A 24 -0.47 9.03 6.76
CA GLY A 24 0.70 9.27 7.60
C GLY A 24 1.34 8.04 8.18
N LYS A 25 0.69 6.90 8.03
CA LYS A 25 1.26 5.66 8.52
C LYS A 25 2.11 5.01 7.44
N SER A 26 3.03 4.18 7.85
CA SER A 26 3.89 3.47 6.92
C SER A 26 4.12 2.06 7.40
N GLY A 27 4.57 1.23 6.50
CA GLY A 27 4.83 -0.16 6.82
C GLY A 27 5.17 -0.94 5.59
N ILE A 28 5.00 -2.26 5.70
CA ILE A 28 5.33 -3.19 4.63
C ILE A 28 4.05 -3.67 3.98
N VAL A 29 4.05 -3.68 2.66
CA VAL A 29 2.89 -4.17 1.89
C VAL A 29 2.77 -5.68 2.06
N ARG A 30 1.57 -6.10 2.42
CA ARG A 30 1.22 -7.52 2.51
C ARG A 30 -0.12 -7.73 1.84
N ASP A 31 -0.39 -8.94 1.39
CA ASP A 31 -1.71 -9.39 0.94
C ASP A 31 -2.35 -8.42 -0.06
N ILE A 32 -1.75 -8.32 -1.21
CA ILE A 32 -2.31 -7.50 -2.28
C ILE A 32 -3.50 -8.22 -2.89
N ASN A 33 -4.65 -7.55 -2.92
CA ASN A 33 -5.86 -8.12 -3.48
C ASN A 33 -6.47 -7.18 -4.50
N LEU A 34 -6.99 -7.75 -5.56
CA LEU A 34 -7.70 -7.00 -6.58
C LEU A 34 -9.19 -7.24 -6.40
N SER A 35 -9.94 -6.18 -6.17
CA SER A 35 -11.38 -6.32 -6.00
C SER A 35 -12.06 -6.48 -7.35
N LYS A 36 -13.32 -6.88 -7.31
CA LYS A 36 -14.10 -7.07 -8.54
C LYS A 36 -14.29 -5.77 -9.30
N THR A 37 -14.24 -4.65 -8.60
CA THR A 37 -14.42 -3.35 -9.24
C THR A 37 -13.12 -2.78 -9.78
N GLY A 38 -12.04 -3.53 -9.67
CA GLY A 38 -10.76 -3.09 -10.20
C GLY A 38 -9.90 -2.30 -9.23
N HIS A 39 -10.34 -2.20 -7.99
CA HIS A 39 -9.53 -1.51 -6.98
C HIS A 39 -8.59 -2.49 -6.32
N ILE A 40 -7.38 -2.02 -6.07
CA ILE A 40 -6.40 -2.83 -5.36
C ILE A 40 -6.43 -2.45 -3.89
N THR A 41 -6.51 -3.47 -3.04
CA THR A 41 -6.41 -3.29 -1.60
C THR A 41 -5.18 -4.01 -1.11
N ILE A 42 -4.57 -3.46 -0.10
CA ILE A 42 -3.39 -4.05 0.49
C ILE A 42 -3.51 -4.03 2.00
N THR A 43 -2.76 -4.92 2.63
CA THR A 43 -2.57 -4.87 4.07
C THR A 43 -1.20 -4.25 4.32
N VAL A 44 -1.15 -3.30 5.24
CA VAL A 44 0.10 -2.67 5.63
C VAL A 44 0.46 -3.17 7.02
N GLU A 45 1.65 -3.72 7.14
CA GLU A 45 2.14 -4.21 8.43
C GLU A 45 3.18 -3.22 8.97
N GLN A 46 2.83 -2.59 10.07
CA GLN A 46 3.71 -1.61 10.70
C GLN A 46 4.79 -2.29 11.54
N LYS A 47 5.81 -1.54 11.90
CA LYS A 47 6.90 -2.08 12.70
C LYS A 47 6.42 -2.65 14.03
N ASN A 48 5.40 -2.04 14.60
CA ASN A 48 4.86 -2.51 15.87
C ASN A 48 4.00 -3.74 15.74
N GLY A 49 3.87 -4.29 14.53
CA GLY A 49 3.09 -5.49 14.30
C GLY A 49 1.62 -5.24 14.02
N ILE A 50 1.19 -4.01 14.10
CA ILE A 50 -0.20 -3.69 13.82
C ILE A 50 -0.43 -3.64 12.32
N ARG A 51 -1.46 -4.34 11.86
CA ARG A 51 -1.80 -4.39 10.45
C ARG A 51 -3.11 -3.67 10.21
N PHE A 52 -3.21 -3.06 9.04
CA PHE A 52 -4.47 -2.47 8.62
C PHE A 52 -4.58 -2.59 7.12
N LYS A 53 -5.81 -2.48 6.62
CA LYS A 53 -6.07 -2.54 5.19
C LYS A 53 -6.32 -1.16 4.66
N THR A 54 -5.85 -0.93 3.46
CA THR A 54 -6.07 0.34 2.79
C THR A 54 -6.07 0.11 1.29
N LEU A 55 -6.52 1.13 0.56
CA LEU A 55 -6.53 1.04 -0.89
C LEU A 55 -5.11 1.27 -1.42
N GLY A 56 -4.76 0.53 -2.47
CA GLY A 56 -3.45 0.69 -3.07
C GLY A 56 -3.19 2.11 -3.55
N LYS A 57 -4.23 2.80 -4.02
CA LYS A 57 -4.07 4.17 -4.49
C LYS A 57 -3.78 5.16 -3.36
N ASN A 58 -3.98 4.74 -2.11
CA ASN A 58 -3.75 5.61 -0.97
C ASN A 58 -2.33 5.50 -0.43
N VAL A 59 -1.49 4.73 -1.07
CA VAL A 59 -0.12 4.56 -0.60
C VAL A 59 0.86 4.84 -1.74
N ILE A 60 2.07 5.16 -1.36
CA ILE A 60 3.17 5.22 -2.31
C ILE A 60 4.23 4.24 -1.84
N VAL A 61 4.85 3.60 -2.81
CA VAL A 61 5.93 2.65 -2.52
C VAL A 61 7.23 3.43 -2.52
N GLN A 62 8.02 3.23 -1.48
CA GLN A 62 9.31 3.86 -1.41
C GLN A 62 10.30 3.01 -2.20
N VAL A 63 10.78 3.57 -3.28
CA VAL A 63 11.76 2.88 -4.09
C VAL A 63 13.11 3.10 -3.46
N GLY A 64 13.69 2.04 -2.97
CA GLY A 64 15.04 2.13 -2.45
C GLY A 64 15.96 2.43 -3.61
N THR A 65 16.84 3.29 -3.41
CA THR A 65 17.75 3.60 -4.52
C THR A 65 19.08 2.99 -4.34
#